data_cec67b042a9b7f2a7a80ee1e906e2fcc
#
_entry.id   cec67b042a9b7f2a7a80ee1e906e2fcc
#
_cell.length_a   1.000
_cell.length_b   1.000
_cell.length_c   1.000
_cell.angle_alpha   90.00
_cell.angle_beta   90.00
_cell.angle_gamma   90.00
#
_symmetry.space_group_name_H-M   'P 1'
#
loop_
_entity.id
_entity.type
_entity.pdbx_description
1 polymer ?
#
loop_
_entity_poly.entity_id
_entity_poly.type
_entity_poly.pdbx_seq_one_letter_code
_entity_poly.pdbx_strand_id
1 'polypeptide(L)'
;MKVCAIIPIAPSEPNTLVEKSIKSLNDLDCSGLNFEAYYVIDSGGKEHNALDRLLPPNFHIVIRNDNRGRRAGAINDVLNVIGEADYIALFDVDSRPNTDFLTECVRELTATSDGVLASGCRFVTNKENTLTKIVSVEYKFFCDIYRLCRWSGGFIQFNGAIGVSKAAFLRSTGFDERCSCEDLDISEQIYLSGNCALLANTKVGEQAPSSIQDLYNQRVRWFRGAVEGFRRYLAPMLTTSVPILVKITWLSSLTVPFFSFLLAPFVPIYLRTIRAEGDSLSESLAILFGLMGYTCLMTLCGAVAVGQHLASRKREWTGITRSEV
;
A
#
# COMPACT_ATOMS: atom_id res chain seq x y z
N MET A 1 13.96 14.22 -15.79
CA MET A 1 13.46 12.84 -15.68
C MET A 1 11.95 12.85 -15.81
N LYS A 2 11.35 11.90 -16.51
CA LYS A 2 9.89 11.79 -16.68
C LYS A 2 9.30 10.80 -15.68
N VAL A 3 8.28 11.25 -14.93
CA VAL A 3 7.52 10.45 -13.96
C VAL A 3 6.08 10.37 -14.41
N CYS A 4 5.55 9.17 -14.61
CA CYS A 4 4.15 8.93 -14.92
C CYS A 4 3.45 8.29 -13.71
N ALA A 5 2.44 8.95 -13.15
CA ALA A 5 1.64 8.38 -12.07
C ALA A 5 0.45 7.59 -12.64
N ILE A 6 0.11 6.46 -12.02
CA ILE A 6 -1.06 5.64 -12.35
C ILE A 6 -1.96 5.58 -11.13
N ILE A 7 -3.22 5.97 -11.29
CA ILE A 7 -4.22 6.05 -10.24
C ILE A 7 -5.45 5.25 -10.65
N PRO A 8 -5.58 3.97 -10.26
CA PRO A 8 -6.76 3.18 -10.51
C PRO A 8 -7.97 3.71 -9.73
N ILE A 9 -9.11 3.82 -10.39
CA ILE A 9 -10.39 4.23 -9.80
C ILE A 9 -11.38 3.07 -9.93
N ALA A 10 -11.89 2.59 -8.80
CA ALA A 10 -12.97 1.60 -8.82
C ALA A 10 -14.31 2.26 -9.18
N PRO A 11 -15.24 1.53 -9.84
CA PRO A 11 -16.54 2.09 -10.23
C PRO A 11 -17.37 2.67 -9.07
N SER A 12 -17.13 2.19 -7.84
CA SER A 12 -17.82 2.64 -6.62
C SER A 12 -17.21 3.89 -5.97
N GLU A 13 -16.05 4.37 -6.45
CA GLU A 13 -15.39 5.52 -5.81
C GLU A 13 -16.18 6.82 -6.03
N PRO A 14 -16.36 7.66 -5.01
CA PRO A 14 -17.03 8.94 -5.13
C PRO A 14 -16.23 9.92 -6.00
N ASN A 15 -16.91 10.73 -6.81
CA ASN A 15 -16.23 11.76 -7.62
C ASN A 15 -15.49 12.79 -6.75
N THR A 16 -16.04 13.14 -5.57
CA THR A 16 -15.41 14.03 -4.59
C THR A 16 -14.04 13.51 -4.12
N LEU A 17 -13.87 12.19 -4.00
CA LEU A 17 -12.60 11.58 -3.64
C LEU A 17 -11.57 11.71 -4.78
N VAL A 18 -12.03 11.54 -6.04
CA VAL A 18 -11.20 11.72 -7.24
C VAL A 18 -10.75 13.18 -7.36
N GLU A 19 -11.65 14.14 -7.15
CA GLU A 19 -11.33 15.58 -7.15
C GLU A 19 -10.25 15.92 -6.11
N LYS A 20 -10.38 15.38 -4.89
CA LYS A 20 -9.37 15.53 -3.83
C LYS A 20 -8.03 14.88 -4.22
N SER A 21 -8.07 13.73 -4.92
CA SER A 21 -6.86 13.09 -5.46
C SER A 21 -6.17 14.00 -6.49
N ILE A 22 -6.93 14.52 -7.47
CA ILE A 22 -6.41 15.42 -8.50
C ILE A 22 -5.72 16.63 -7.85
N LYS A 23 -6.36 17.27 -6.88
CA LYS A 23 -5.78 18.40 -6.16
C LYS A 23 -4.49 18.00 -5.43
N SER A 24 -4.51 16.90 -4.68
CA SER A 24 -3.34 16.44 -3.92
C SER A 24 -2.14 16.14 -4.82
N LEU A 25 -2.37 15.51 -5.99
CA LEU A 25 -1.28 15.20 -6.92
C LEU A 25 -0.81 16.43 -7.72
N ASN A 26 -1.70 17.39 -7.96
CA ASN A 26 -1.32 18.67 -8.60
C ASN A 26 -0.47 19.56 -7.68
N ASP A 27 -0.60 19.40 -6.36
CA ASP A 27 0.16 20.14 -5.35
C ASP A 27 1.55 19.54 -5.06
N LEU A 28 1.94 18.44 -5.75
CA LEU A 28 3.26 17.82 -5.58
C LEU A 28 4.39 18.73 -6.09
N ASP A 29 5.49 18.74 -5.35
CA ASP A 29 6.74 19.34 -5.83
C ASP A 29 7.36 18.42 -6.90
N CYS A 30 7.26 18.89 -8.14
CA CYS A 30 7.81 18.22 -9.31
C CYS A 30 9.08 18.94 -9.82
N SER A 31 9.82 19.63 -8.96
CA SER A 31 11.04 20.37 -9.33
C SER A 31 12.06 19.45 -10.01
N GLY A 32 12.39 19.72 -11.26
CA GLY A 32 13.30 18.91 -12.09
C GLY A 32 12.68 17.61 -12.64
N LEU A 33 11.38 17.40 -12.47
CA LEU A 33 10.63 16.26 -12.98
C LEU A 33 9.59 16.71 -14.02
N ASN A 34 9.48 15.97 -15.13
CA ASN A 34 8.33 16.08 -16.02
C ASN A 34 7.27 15.08 -15.52
N PHE A 35 6.21 15.59 -14.91
CA PHE A 35 5.19 14.79 -14.23
C PHE A 35 3.91 14.72 -15.06
N GLU A 36 3.40 13.49 -15.26
CA GLU A 36 2.10 13.21 -15.86
C GLU A 36 1.33 12.24 -14.95
N ALA A 37 0.00 12.36 -14.90
CA ALA A 37 -0.86 11.47 -14.12
C ALA A 37 -1.95 10.84 -14.99
N TYR A 38 -2.20 9.54 -14.79
CA TYR A 38 -3.17 8.73 -15.52
C TYR A 38 -4.18 8.14 -14.55
N TYR A 39 -5.40 8.67 -14.57
CA TYR A 39 -6.54 8.14 -13.84
C TYR A 39 -7.18 7.02 -14.64
N VAL A 40 -7.16 5.81 -14.10
CA VAL A 40 -7.60 4.59 -14.80
C VAL A 40 -8.95 4.17 -14.26
N ILE A 41 -9.97 4.28 -15.10
CA ILE A 41 -11.36 4.05 -14.72
C ILE A 41 -11.82 2.71 -15.27
N ASP A 42 -12.19 1.78 -14.37
CA ASP A 42 -12.82 0.53 -14.77
C ASP A 42 -14.24 0.78 -15.27
N SER A 43 -14.60 0.16 -16.40
CA SER A 43 -15.92 0.35 -16.99
C SER A 43 -17.02 -0.16 -16.05
N GLY A 44 -17.89 0.71 -15.68
CA GLY A 44 -19.02 0.47 -14.77
C GLY A 44 -20.11 1.52 -14.93
N GLY A 45 -20.01 2.34 -15.99
CA GLY A 45 -21.11 3.23 -16.40
C GLY A 45 -21.19 4.58 -15.69
N LYS A 46 -20.17 5.04 -15.00
CA LYS A 46 -20.13 6.44 -14.55
C LYS A 46 -19.78 7.35 -15.73
N GLU A 47 -20.60 8.37 -15.95
CA GLU A 47 -20.28 9.46 -16.87
C GLU A 47 -19.06 10.22 -16.37
N HIS A 48 -17.94 10.12 -17.07
CA HIS A 48 -16.66 10.73 -16.69
C HIS A 48 -16.50 12.14 -17.26
N ASN A 49 -17.44 12.63 -18.05
CA ASN A 49 -17.43 13.96 -18.68
C ASN A 49 -17.27 15.11 -17.68
N ALA A 50 -17.64 14.90 -16.40
CA ALA A 50 -17.43 15.89 -15.35
C ALA A 50 -15.97 15.99 -14.90
N LEU A 51 -15.25 14.86 -14.89
CA LEU A 51 -13.85 14.80 -14.44
C LEU A 51 -12.91 15.41 -15.48
N ASP A 52 -13.17 15.26 -16.78
CA ASP A 52 -12.36 15.84 -17.87
C ASP A 52 -12.17 17.35 -17.72
N ARG A 53 -13.19 18.04 -17.17
CA ARG A 53 -13.16 19.50 -16.98
C ARG A 53 -12.30 19.96 -15.80
N LEU A 54 -11.94 19.04 -14.90
CA LEU A 54 -11.21 19.30 -13.67
C LEU A 54 -9.72 18.97 -13.79
N LEU A 55 -9.33 18.27 -14.87
CA LEU A 55 -7.97 17.79 -15.04
C LEU A 55 -7.00 18.91 -15.43
N PRO A 56 -5.84 19.02 -14.76
CA PRO A 56 -4.70 19.77 -15.25
C PRO A 56 -4.23 19.27 -16.63
N PRO A 57 -3.52 20.07 -17.44
CA PRO A 57 -3.11 19.71 -18.80
C PRO A 57 -2.24 18.44 -18.91
N ASN A 58 -1.52 18.10 -17.83
CA ASN A 58 -0.65 16.92 -17.72
C ASN A 58 -1.32 15.72 -17.05
N PHE A 59 -2.64 15.76 -16.82
CA PHE A 59 -3.41 14.67 -16.26
C PHE A 59 -4.35 14.10 -17.33
N HIS A 60 -4.48 12.76 -17.34
CA HIS A 60 -5.17 12.02 -18.39
C HIS A 60 -6.15 11.03 -17.79
N ILE A 61 -7.24 10.74 -18.50
CA ILE A 61 -8.16 9.65 -18.17
C ILE A 61 -7.95 8.51 -19.14
N VAL A 62 -7.84 7.28 -18.61
CA VAL A 62 -7.82 6.04 -19.37
C VAL A 62 -9.04 5.22 -18.95
N ILE A 63 -9.94 4.93 -19.89
CA ILE A 63 -11.13 4.13 -19.65
C ILE A 63 -10.85 2.70 -20.07
N ARG A 64 -11.07 1.75 -19.15
CA ARG A 64 -10.99 0.32 -19.43
C ARG A 64 -12.37 -0.23 -19.73
N ASN A 65 -12.44 -1.20 -20.63
CA ASN A 65 -13.70 -1.84 -21.02
C ASN A 65 -14.16 -2.92 -20.03
N ASP A 66 -13.29 -3.35 -19.14
CA ASP A 66 -13.55 -4.37 -18.12
C ASP A 66 -12.84 -4.01 -16.81
N ASN A 67 -13.04 -4.84 -15.78
CA ASN A 67 -12.36 -4.74 -14.50
C ASN A 67 -11.41 -5.94 -14.27
N ARG A 68 -10.88 -6.54 -15.33
CA ARG A 68 -9.94 -7.67 -15.27
C ARG A 68 -8.75 -7.32 -14.39
N GLY A 69 -8.39 -8.23 -13.50
CA GLY A 69 -7.26 -8.02 -12.60
C GLY A 69 -7.44 -6.86 -11.61
N ARG A 70 -8.58 -6.13 -11.67
CA ARG A 70 -8.85 -4.99 -10.79
C ARG A 70 -7.70 -3.98 -10.81
N ARG A 71 -7.18 -3.58 -9.63
CA ARG A 71 -6.07 -2.64 -9.48
C ARG A 71 -4.81 -3.09 -10.24
N ALA A 72 -4.40 -4.35 -10.08
CA ALA A 72 -3.24 -4.91 -10.78
C ALA A 72 -3.42 -4.86 -12.30
N GLY A 73 -4.60 -5.26 -12.80
CA GLY A 73 -4.93 -5.19 -14.23
C GLY A 73 -5.00 -3.75 -14.74
N ALA A 74 -5.56 -2.83 -13.97
CA ALA A 74 -5.61 -1.42 -14.32
C ALA A 74 -4.19 -0.83 -14.50
N ILE A 75 -3.29 -1.15 -13.60
CA ILE A 75 -1.89 -0.72 -13.70
C ILE A 75 -1.22 -1.36 -14.92
N ASN A 76 -1.35 -2.68 -15.10
CA ASN A 76 -0.73 -3.40 -16.22
C ASN A 76 -1.20 -2.86 -17.59
N ASP A 77 -2.48 -2.59 -17.75
CA ASP A 77 -3.02 -2.08 -19.01
C ASP A 77 -2.44 -0.70 -19.35
N VAL A 78 -2.31 0.17 -18.35
CA VAL A 78 -1.78 1.52 -18.54
C VAL A 78 -0.27 1.52 -18.79
N LEU A 79 0.48 0.60 -18.17
CA LEU A 79 1.92 0.44 -18.45
C LEU A 79 2.22 0.22 -19.93
N ASN A 80 1.28 -0.35 -20.69
CA ASN A 80 1.41 -0.57 -22.12
C ASN A 80 1.00 0.65 -22.98
N VAL A 81 0.24 1.59 -22.39
CA VAL A 81 -0.33 2.75 -23.11
C VAL A 81 0.51 4.01 -22.89
N ILE A 82 1.04 4.20 -21.69
CA ILE A 82 1.91 5.34 -21.38
C ILE A 82 3.22 5.27 -22.20
N GLY A 83 3.60 6.40 -22.79
CA GLY A 83 4.84 6.52 -23.53
C GLY A 83 6.10 6.29 -22.68
N GLU A 84 7.25 6.73 -23.17
CA GLU A 84 8.51 6.63 -22.41
C GLU A 84 8.42 7.37 -21.08
N ALA A 85 8.89 6.72 -20.02
CA ALA A 85 9.01 7.26 -18.68
C ALA A 85 10.25 6.66 -18.01
N ASP A 86 10.92 7.47 -17.17
CA ASP A 86 12.02 6.99 -16.34
C ASP A 86 11.49 6.28 -15.10
N TYR A 87 10.41 6.79 -14.54
CA TYR A 87 9.77 6.30 -13.32
C TYR A 87 8.24 6.20 -13.47
N ILE A 88 7.67 5.23 -12.79
CA ILE A 88 6.21 5.05 -12.62
C ILE A 88 5.89 5.26 -11.16
N ALA A 89 5.05 6.23 -10.85
CA ALA A 89 4.46 6.41 -9.54
C ALA A 89 3.11 5.69 -9.45
N LEU A 90 2.82 5.07 -8.33
CA LEU A 90 1.55 4.38 -8.09
C LEU A 90 0.87 5.02 -6.87
N PHE A 91 -0.39 5.38 -7.02
CA PHE A 91 -1.21 5.93 -5.96
C PHE A 91 -2.60 5.30 -5.98
N ASP A 92 -3.23 5.20 -4.82
CA ASP A 92 -4.67 4.97 -4.73
C ASP A 92 -5.39 6.33 -4.78
N VAL A 93 -6.67 6.31 -5.13
CA VAL A 93 -7.46 7.55 -5.25
C VAL A 93 -7.60 8.29 -3.91
N ASP A 94 -7.47 7.60 -2.77
CA ASP A 94 -7.43 8.18 -1.43
C ASP A 94 -6.02 8.51 -0.93
N SER A 95 -4.98 8.26 -1.72
CA SER A 95 -3.61 8.64 -1.37
C SER A 95 -3.45 10.16 -1.26
N ARG A 96 -2.79 10.57 -0.19
CA ARG A 96 -2.45 11.98 0.07
C ARG A 96 -0.95 12.07 0.35
N PRO A 97 -0.13 12.03 -0.72
CA PRO A 97 1.32 12.14 -0.55
C PRO A 97 1.71 13.53 -0.06
N ASN A 98 2.79 13.59 0.73
CA ASN A 98 3.44 14.86 1.03
C ASN A 98 3.94 15.50 -0.27
N THR A 99 4.08 16.80 -0.28
CA THR A 99 4.52 17.56 -1.49
C THR A 99 5.86 17.08 -2.03
N ASP A 100 6.78 16.65 -1.17
CA ASP A 100 8.12 16.15 -1.50
C ASP A 100 8.17 14.67 -1.94
N PHE A 101 7.02 13.99 -2.01
CA PHE A 101 6.97 12.53 -2.17
C PHE A 101 7.70 12.02 -3.42
N LEU A 102 7.44 12.64 -4.56
CA LEU A 102 8.06 12.22 -5.83
C LEU A 102 9.56 12.49 -5.84
N THR A 103 9.96 13.70 -5.43
CA THR A 103 11.36 14.11 -5.42
C THR A 103 12.21 13.27 -4.47
N GLU A 104 11.69 12.95 -3.27
CA GLU A 104 12.36 12.10 -2.31
C GLU A 104 12.47 10.64 -2.80
N CYS A 105 11.40 10.06 -3.36
CA CYS A 105 11.45 8.69 -3.90
C CYS A 105 12.41 8.59 -5.09
N VAL A 106 12.37 9.53 -6.03
CA VAL A 106 13.28 9.57 -7.19
C VAL A 106 14.73 9.76 -6.75
N ARG A 107 14.98 10.60 -5.74
CA ARG A 107 16.31 10.79 -5.16
C ARG A 107 16.91 9.49 -4.62
N GLU A 108 16.14 8.73 -3.82
CA GLU A 108 16.58 7.43 -3.30
C GLU A 108 16.85 6.42 -4.42
N LEU A 109 15.97 6.35 -5.44
CA LEU A 109 16.14 5.47 -6.60
C LEU A 109 17.33 5.81 -7.47
N THR A 110 17.69 7.08 -7.55
CA THR A 110 18.85 7.55 -8.31
C THR A 110 20.16 7.27 -7.56
N ALA A 111 20.12 7.38 -6.22
CA ALA A 111 21.27 7.17 -5.35
C ALA A 111 21.63 5.67 -5.18
N THR A 112 20.67 4.76 -5.43
CA THR A 112 20.84 3.31 -5.16
C THR A 112 20.73 2.51 -6.45
N SER A 113 21.81 1.86 -6.86
CA SER A 113 21.90 1.17 -8.16
C SER A 113 20.92 0.00 -8.30
N ASP A 114 20.83 -0.82 -7.26
CA ASP A 114 19.94 -1.98 -7.14
C ASP A 114 18.54 -1.64 -6.59
N GLY A 115 18.32 -0.39 -6.17
CA GLY A 115 17.00 0.11 -5.80
C GLY A 115 16.10 0.24 -7.03
N VAL A 116 14.99 -0.49 -7.07
CA VAL A 116 14.03 -0.45 -8.20
C VAL A 116 12.68 0.14 -7.82
N LEU A 117 12.43 0.25 -6.51
CA LEU A 117 11.19 0.77 -5.97
C LEU A 117 11.46 1.55 -4.70
N ALA A 118 10.81 2.72 -4.53
CA ALA A 118 10.87 3.53 -3.32
C ALA A 118 9.46 3.90 -2.85
N SER A 119 9.23 3.82 -1.55
CA SER A 119 7.97 4.22 -0.92
C SER A 119 8.22 5.09 0.31
N GLY A 120 7.17 5.81 0.77
CA GLY A 120 7.21 6.57 2.02
C GLY A 120 6.53 5.86 3.17
N CYS A 121 6.69 6.40 4.39
CA CYS A 121 5.89 5.96 5.52
C CYS A 121 4.42 6.34 5.34
N ARG A 122 3.51 5.41 5.66
CA ARG A 122 2.07 5.66 5.57
C ARG A 122 1.52 6.25 6.88
N PHE A 123 0.50 7.08 6.77
CA PHE A 123 -0.26 7.59 7.90
C PHE A 123 -1.76 7.66 7.59
N VAL A 124 -2.59 7.61 8.63
CA VAL A 124 -4.05 7.66 8.50
C VAL A 124 -4.54 9.10 8.42
N THR A 125 -5.39 9.40 7.43
CA THR A 125 -5.97 10.75 7.22
C THR A 125 -7.32 10.93 7.92
N ASN A 126 -8.15 9.88 8.02
CA ASN A 126 -9.50 9.91 8.62
C ASN A 126 -9.49 9.42 10.07
N LYS A 127 -9.01 10.23 11.02
CA LYS A 127 -8.93 9.87 12.46
C LYS A 127 -10.21 10.24 13.23
N GLU A 128 -11.38 9.89 12.71
CA GLU A 128 -12.67 10.34 13.21
C GLU A 128 -13.21 9.50 14.39
N ASN A 129 -12.77 8.25 14.49
CA ASN A 129 -13.23 7.34 15.52
C ASN A 129 -12.08 6.54 16.15
N THR A 130 -12.36 5.87 17.27
CA THR A 130 -11.35 5.07 18.00
C THR A 130 -10.72 4.00 17.12
N LEU A 131 -11.46 3.37 16.18
CA LEU A 131 -10.94 2.33 15.31
C LEU A 131 -9.88 2.89 14.35
N THR A 132 -10.15 4.03 13.70
CA THR A 132 -9.20 4.66 12.78
C THR A 132 -7.97 5.18 13.53
N LYS A 133 -8.11 5.62 14.78
CA LYS A 133 -6.99 5.97 15.66
C LYS A 133 -6.14 4.73 16.03
N ILE A 134 -6.77 3.58 16.29
CA ILE A 134 -6.06 2.30 16.50
C ILE A 134 -5.24 1.93 15.26
N VAL A 135 -5.82 2.02 14.07
CA VAL A 135 -5.10 1.75 12.80
C VAL A 135 -3.97 2.76 12.59
N SER A 136 -4.13 4.02 13.02
CA SER A 136 -3.06 5.02 12.97
C SER A 136 -1.84 4.62 13.81
N VAL A 137 -2.05 4.08 15.00
CA VAL A 137 -0.97 3.54 15.85
C VAL A 137 -0.28 2.35 15.19
N GLU A 138 -1.05 1.44 14.55
CA GLU A 138 -0.49 0.32 13.80
C GLU A 138 0.38 0.82 12.63
N TYR A 139 -0.06 1.82 11.88
CA TYR A 139 0.72 2.37 10.75
C TYR A 139 2.04 2.99 11.22
N LYS A 140 2.02 3.65 12.37
CA LYS A 140 3.23 4.15 13.01
C LYS A 140 4.18 3.00 13.37
N PHE A 141 3.65 1.90 13.92
CA PHE A 141 4.42 0.69 14.21
C PHE A 141 5.08 0.12 12.95
N PHE A 142 4.34 -0.04 11.85
CA PHE A 142 4.92 -0.49 10.59
C PHE A 142 6.00 0.45 10.07
N CYS A 143 5.78 1.76 10.15
CA CYS A 143 6.78 2.73 9.75
C CYS A 143 8.09 2.57 10.54
N ASP A 144 8.01 2.33 11.85
CA ASP A 144 9.20 2.14 12.69
C ASP A 144 9.92 0.82 12.36
N ILE A 145 9.17 -0.25 12.04
CA ILE A 145 9.75 -1.51 11.53
C ILE A 145 10.48 -1.28 10.20
N TYR A 146 9.86 -0.59 9.24
CA TYR A 146 10.50 -0.34 7.94
C TYR A 146 11.74 0.56 8.06
N ARG A 147 11.76 1.52 8.98
CA ARG A 147 12.95 2.30 9.30
C ARG A 147 14.08 1.43 9.86
N LEU A 148 13.73 0.48 10.73
CA LEU A 148 14.69 -0.50 11.24
C LEU A 148 15.22 -1.39 10.10
N CYS A 149 14.34 -1.89 9.23
CA CYS A 149 14.73 -2.66 8.04
C CYS A 149 15.62 -1.86 7.09
N ARG A 150 15.30 -0.57 6.84
CA ARG A 150 16.16 0.33 6.06
C ARG A 150 17.56 0.42 6.65
N TRP A 151 17.65 0.63 7.95
CA TRP A 151 18.94 0.76 8.65
C TRP A 151 19.74 -0.54 8.63
N SER A 152 19.06 -1.69 8.79
CA SER A 152 19.70 -3.00 8.93
C SER A 152 19.88 -3.76 7.61
N GLY A 153 19.31 -3.30 6.50
CA GLY A 153 19.27 -4.02 5.22
C GLY A 153 18.28 -5.19 5.20
N GLY A 154 17.17 -5.07 5.95
CA GLY A 154 16.09 -6.04 5.98
C GLY A 154 15.09 -5.88 4.82
N PHE A 155 14.06 -6.73 4.80
CA PHE A 155 12.99 -6.70 3.82
C PHE A 155 12.09 -5.47 4.01
N ILE A 156 11.94 -4.69 2.96
CA ILE A 156 10.98 -3.58 2.88
C ILE A 156 9.90 -3.97 1.88
N GLN A 157 8.66 -4.06 2.34
CA GLN A 157 7.52 -4.34 1.48
C GLN A 157 7.04 -3.07 0.78
N PHE A 158 6.63 -3.20 -0.46
CA PHE A 158 5.90 -2.15 -1.21
C PHE A 158 4.46 -2.01 -0.70
N ASN A 159 4.35 -1.57 0.52
CA ASN A 159 3.12 -1.62 1.28
C ASN A 159 1.99 -0.79 0.64
N GLY A 160 0.88 -1.45 0.29
CA GLY A 160 -0.27 -0.87 -0.38
C GLY A 160 -0.01 -0.49 -1.84
N ALA A 161 1.11 -0.92 -2.43
CA ALA A 161 1.55 -0.56 -3.78
C ALA A 161 1.49 0.96 -4.03
N ILE A 162 1.90 1.77 -3.04
CA ILE A 162 2.00 3.23 -3.14
C ILE A 162 3.48 3.62 -3.08
N GLY A 163 3.97 4.24 -4.15
CA GLY A 163 5.37 4.64 -4.26
C GLY A 163 5.79 4.87 -5.71
N VAL A 164 7.09 4.92 -5.92
CA VAL A 164 7.71 5.17 -7.24
C VAL A 164 8.60 4.00 -7.60
N SER A 165 8.49 3.48 -8.81
CA SER A 165 9.33 2.40 -9.35
C SER A 165 10.12 2.89 -10.56
N LYS A 166 11.31 2.31 -10.80
CA LYS A 166 11.97 2.42 -12.10
C LYS A 166 11.05 1.83 -13.18
N ALA A 167 10.75 2.59 -14.23
CA ALA A 167 9.82 2.17 -15.27
C ALA A 167 10.23 0.87 -15.96
N ALA A 168 11.53 0.70 -16.22
CA ALA A 168 12.06 -0.50 -16.83
C ALA A 168 11.77 -1.77 -16.01
N PHE A 169 11.92 -1.69 -14.68
CA PHE A 169 11.59 -2.81 -13.78
C PHE A 169 10.10 -3.13 -13.82
N LEU A 170 9.25 -2.13 -13.61
CA LEU A 170 7.82 -2.37 -13.53
C LEU A 170 7.21 -2.87 -14.84
N ARG A 171 7.71 -2.38 -15.99
CA ARG A 171 7.30 -2.86 -17.32
C ARG A 171 7.72 -4.30 -17.60
N SER A 172 8.90 -4.71 -17.12
CA SER A 172 9.39 -6.09 -17.32
C SER A 172 8.72 -7.10 -16.40
N THR A 173 8.27 -6.67 -15.21
CA THR A 173 7.73 -7.56 -14.19
C THR A 173 6.19 -7.57 -14.23
N GLY A 174 5.56 -6.39 -14.28
CA GLY A 174 4.12 -6.22 -14.12
C GLY A 174 3.62 -6.66 -12.75
N PHE A 175 2.29 -6.71 -12.60
CA PHE A 175 1.62 -7.23 -11.41
C PHE A 175 0.90 -8.54 -11.71
N ASP A 176 0.94 -9.53 -10.82
CA ASP A 176 0.12 -10.75 -10.95
C ASP A 176 -1.33 -10.43 -10.60
N GLU A 177 -2.19 -10.41 -11.62
CA GLU A 177 -3.62 -10.11 -11.51
C GLU A 177 -4.41 -11.15 -10.72
N ARG A 178 -3.79 -12.29 -10.42
CA ARG A 178 -4.41 -13.41 -9.72
C ARG A 178 -4.03 -13.52 -8.25
N CYS A 179 -3.09 -12.73 -7.76
CA CYS A 179 -2.71 -12.75 -6.35
C CYS A 179 -3.70 -11.96 -5.47
N SER A 180 -3.72 -12.22 -4.17
CA SER A 180 -4.57 -11.52 -3.21
C SER A 180 -3.98 -10.19 -2.76
N CYS A 181 -2.64 -10.06 -2.81
CA CYS A 181 -1.87 -8.88 -2.43
C CYS A 181 -0.75 -8.67 -3.46
N GLU A 182 -1.01 -7.84 -4.45
CA GLU A 182 -0.08 -7.53 -5.54
C GLU A 182 1.17 -6.77 -5.05
N ASP A 183 1.03 -6.03 -3.98
CA ASP A 183 2.11 -5.27 -3.33
C ASP A 183 3.12 -6.19 -2.63
N LEU A 184 2.66 -7.24 -1.98
CA LEU A 184 3.51 -8.24 -1.37
C LEU A 184 4.20 -9.08 -2.45
N ASP A 185 3.45 -9.56 -3.45
CA ASP A 185 3.95 -10.40 -4.54
C ASP A 185 5.09 -9.70 -5.32
N ILE A 186 4.90 -8.44 -5.71
CA ILE A 186 5.96 -7.69 -6.40
C ILE A 186 7.17 -7.42 -5.49
N SER A 187 6.93 -7.22 -4.18
CA SER A 187 8.02 -7.03 -3.22
C SER A 187 8.91 -8.26 -3.15
N GLU A 188 8.34 -9.45 -3.13
CA GLU A 188 9.07 -10.72 -3.13
C GLU A 188 9.88 -10.89 -4.42
N GLN A 189 9.30 -10.56 -5.58
CA GLN A 189 9.97 -10.60 -6.88
C GLN A 189 11.15 -9.63 -6.96
N ILE A 190 11.06 -8.43 -6.35
CA ILE A 190 12.18 -7.46 -6.29
C ILE A 190 13.41 -8.12 -5.67
N TYR A 191 13.29 -8.71 -4.48
CA TYR A 191 14.44 -9.29 -3.79
C TYR A 191 14.96 -10.57 -4.47
N LEU A 192 14.08 -11.37 -5.06
CA LEU A 192 14.48 -12.57 -5.81
C LEU A 192 15.21 -12.24 -7.10
N SER A 193 14.98 -11.07 -7.70
CA SER A 193 15.72 -10.59 -8.87
C SER A 193 17.04 -9.90 -8.52
N GLY A 194 17.47 -9.93 -7.25
CA GLY A 194 18.70 -9.29 -6.79
C GLY A 194 18.62 -7.77 -6.64
N ASN A 195 17.40 -7.23 -6.67
CA ASN A 195 17.12 -5.82 -6.45
C ASN A 195 16.64 -5.56 -5.02
N CYS A 196 16.40 -4.29 -4.66
CA CYS A 196 15.84 -3.94 -3.36
C CYS A 196 14.73 -2.89 -3.47
N ALA A 197 13.83 -2.89 -2.48
CA ALA A 197 12.89 -1.81 -2.23
C ALA A 197 13.48 -0.84 -1.19
N LEU A 198 13.19 0.45 -1.36
CA LEU A 198 13.72 1.54 -0.56
C LEU A 198 12.61 2.24 0.24
N LEU A 199 12.95 2.71 1.42
CA LEU A 199 12.09 3.61 2.19
C LEU A 199 12.63 5.03 2.08
N ALA A 200 11.92 5.89 1.34
CA ALA A 200 12.24 7.32 1.22
C ALA A 200 11.87 8.07 2.51
N ASN A 201 12.52 9.21 2.75
CA ASN A 201 12.23 10.04 3.93
C ASN A 201 11.03 10.97 3.70
N THR A 202 9.93 10.40 3.26
CA THR A 202 8.66 11.11 3.01
C THR A 202 7.48 10.30 3.55
N LYS A 203 6.27 10.81 3.35
CA LYS A 203 5.05 10.16 3.86
C LYS A 203 3.93 10.24 2.84
N VAL A 204 2.98 9.30 2.97
CA VAL A 204 1.73 9.30 2.22
C VAL A 204 0.57 8.99 3.16
N GLY A 205 -0.47 9.84 3.12
CA GLY A 205 -1.71 9.62 3.83
C GLY A 205 -2.64 8.71 3.06
N GLU A 206 -3.44 7.92 3.77
CA GLU A 206 -4.53 7.11 3.22
C GLU A 206 -5.67 6.98 4.22
N GLN A 207 -6.84 6.55 3.77
CA GLN A 207 -7.97 6.31 4.66
C GLN A 207 -7.87 4.93 5.30
N ALA A 208 -8.04 4.89 6.63
CA ALA A 208 -8.23 3.64 7.36
C ALA A 208 -9.67 3.16 7.23
N PRO A 209 -9.94 1.84 7.32
CA PRO A 209 -11.30 1.32 7.47
C PRO A 209 -12.00 1.95 8.67
N SER A 210 -13.19 2.52 8.43
CA SER A 210 -13.99 3.19 9.47
C SER A 210 -14.93 2.25 10.23
N SER A 211 -15.13 1.03 9.73
CA SER A 211 -15.93 -0.03 10.33
C SER A 211 -15.10 -1.28 10.66
N ILE A 212 -15.52 -2.02 11.70
CA ILE A 212 -14.89 -3.32 12.05
C ILE A 212 -15.06 -4.33 10.93
N GLN A 213 -16.17 -4.29 10.18
CA GLN A 213 -16.42 -5.20 9.07
C GLN A 213 -15.43 -4.96 7.91
N ASP A 214 -15.22 -3.69 7.53
CA ASP A 214 -14.26 -3.34 6.47
C ASP A 214 -12.84 -3.68 6.89
N LEU A 215 -12.49 -3.40 8.16
CA LEU A 215 -11.21 -3.78 8.73
C LEU A 215 -11.01 -5.31 8.67
N TYR A 216 -11.98 -6.09 9.12
CA TYR A 216 -11.93 -7.55 9.08
C TYR A 216 -11.72 -8.06 7.66
N ASN A 217 -12.51 -7.58 6.69
CA ASN A 217 -12.41 -7.98 5.28
C ASN A 217 -11.03 -7.65 4.70
N GLN A 218 -10.52 -6.45 5.00
CA GLN A 218 -9.19 -6.02 4.58
C GLN A 218 -8.09 -6.93 5.16
N ARG A 219 -8.15 -7.21 6.46
CA ARG A 219 -7.14 -8.02 7.15
C ARG A 219 -7.16 -9.49 6.72
N VAL A 220 -8.34 -10.09 6.56
CA VAL A 220 -8.45 -11.46 6.01
C VAL A 220 -7.82 -11.54 4.62
N ARG A 221 -8.02 -10.53 3.77
CA ARG A 221 -7.39 -10.45 2.45
C ARG A 221 -5.85 -10.36 2.56
N TRP A 222 -5.32 -9.52 3.47
CA TRP A 222 -3.88 -9.39 3.67
C TRP A 222 -3.24 -10.70 4.17
N PHE A 223 -3.85 -11.35 5.16
CA PHE A 223 -3.39 -12.66 5.65
C PHE A 223 -3.45 -13.74 4.57
N ARG A 224 -4.46 -13.69 3.70
CA ARG A 224 -4.52 -14.61 2.56
C ARG A 224 -3.36 -14.38 1.59
N GLY A 225 -3.04 -13.12 1.29
CA GLY A 225 -1.85 -12.77 0.51
C GLY A 225 -0.57 -13.27 1.15
N ALA A 226 -0.42 -13.15 2.48
CA ALA A 226 0.73 -13.69 3.20
C ALA A 226 0.84 -15.23 3.09
N VAL A 227 -0.27 -15.97 3.15
CA VAL A 227 -0.29 -17.44 2.93
C VAL A 227 0.09 -17.79 1.49
N GLU A 228 -0.41 -17.03 0.51
CA GLU A 228 -0.08 -17.21 -0.92
C GLU A 228 1.39 -16.94 -1.16
N GLY A 229 1.93 -15.82 -0.65
CA GLY A 229 3.34 -15.44 -0.73
C GLY A 229 4.25 -16.47 -0.06
N PHE A 230 3.92 -16.90 1.15
CA PHE A 230 4.67 -17.96 1.85
C PHE A 230 4.77 -19.24 1.00
N ARG A 231 3.65 -19.73 0.46
CA ARG A 231 3.66 -20.96 -0.37
C ARG A 231 4.45 -20.79 -1.66
N ARG A 232 4.35 -19.64 -2.31
CA ARG A 232 4.97 -19.40 -3.61
C ARG A 232 6.45 -19.14 -3.50
N TYR A 233 6.87 -18.41 -2.47
CA TYR A 233 8.21 -17.83 -2.39
C TYR A 233 9.11 -18.44 -1.32
N LEU A 234 8.62 -19.34 -0.44
CA LEU A 234 9.45 -19.93 0.61
C LEU A 234 10.68 -20.65 0.04
N ALA A 235 10.49 -21.57 -0.91
CA ALA A 235 11.61 -22.30 -1.51
C ALA A 235 12.54 -21.37 -2.31
N PRO A 236 12.06 -20.49 -3.22
CA PRO A 236 12.91 -19.51 -3.89
C PRO A 236 13.69 -18.63 -2.92
N MET A 237 13.07 -18.08 -1.89
CA MET A 237 13.74 -17.23 -0.90
C MET A 237 14.84 -17.96 -0.14
N LEU A 238 14.62 -19.23 0.22
CA LEU A 238 15.63 -20.02 0.95
C LEU A 238 16.81 -20.44 0.08
N THR A 239 16.56 -20.72 -1.20
CA THR A 239 17.57 -21.31 -2.11
C THR A 239 18.38 -20.29 -2.90
N THR A 240 17.91 -19.05 -3.04
CA THR A 240 18.63 -17.99 -3.76
C THR A 240 19.62 -17.24 -2.87
N SER A 241 20.47 -16.43 -3.48
CA SER A 241 21.51 -15.62 -2.81
C SER A 241 20.99 -14.35 -2.13
N VAL A 242 19.67 -14.28 -1.84
CA VAL A 242 19.06 -13.18 -1.06
C VAL A 242 19.74 -13.09 0.32
N PRO A 243 20.09 -11.88 0.81
CA PRO A 243 20.75 -11.71 2.10
C PRO A 243 19.97 -12.34 3.26
N ILE A 244 20.66 -12.94 4.22
CA ILE A 244 20.03 -13.67 5.33
C ILE A 244 19.08 -12.78 6.15
N LEU A 245 19.42 -11.51 6.34
CA LEU A 245 18.57 -10.58 7.10
C LEU A 245 17.28 -10.25 6.35
N VAL A 246 17.33 -10.16 5.02
CA VAL A 246 16.12 -10.02 4.19
C VAL A 246 15.24 -11.25 4.35
N LYS A 247 15.82 -12.47 4.32
CA LYS A 247 15.05 -13.72 4.52
C LYS A 247 14.37 -13.77 5.88
N ILE A 248 15.10 -13.42 6.96
CA ILE A 248 14.56 -13.42 8.33
C ILE A 248 13.44 -12.38 8.47
N THR A 249 13.66 -11.14 8.02
CA THR A 249 12.66 -10.07 8.16
C THR A 249 11.46 -10.29 7.24
N TRP A 250 11.66 -10.84 6.04
CA TRP A 250 10.58 -11.29 5.16
C TRP A 250 9.74 -12.38 5.83
N LEU A 251 10.37 -13.46 6.33
CA LEU A 251 9.67 -14.54 7.00
C LEU A 251 8.90 -14.02 8.24
N SER A 252 9.52 -13.11 9.00
CA SER A 252 8.88 -12.47 10.15
C SER A 252 7.66 -11.65 9.74
N SER A 253 7.74 -10.88 8.63
CA SER A 253 6.61 -10.07 8.16
C SER A 253 5.40 -10.93 7.74
N LEU A 254 5.63 -12.13 7.23
CA LEU A 254 4.58 -13.06 6.85
C LEU A 254 4.00 -13.85 8.05
N THR A 255 4.80 -14.14 9.07
CA THR A 255 4.40 -15.08 10.14
C THR A 255 3.97 -14.39 11.43
N VAL A 256 4.70 -13.36 11.89
CA VAL A 256 4.42 -12.69 13.17
C VAL A 256 2.98 -12.16 13.27
N PRO A 257 2.38 -11.57 12.22
CA PRO A 257 1.00 -11.08 12.30
C PRO A 257 -0.03 -12.16 12.66
N PHE A 258 0.20 -13.44 12.32
CA PHE A 258 -0.69 -14.55 12.69
C PHE A 258 -0.71 -14.81 14.21
N PHE A 259 0.33 -14.39 14.90
CA PHE A 259 0.49 -14.55 16.36
C PHE A 259 0.43 -13.19 17.06
N SER A 260 -0.28 -12.22 16.48
CA SER A 260 -0.33 -10.83 16.98
C SER A 260 -0.80 -10.73 18.43
N PHE A 261 -1.62 -11.67 18.93
CA PHE A 261 -2.05 -11.70 20.32
C PHE A 261 -0.85 -11.77 21.31
N LEU A 262 0.29 -12.34 20.90
CA LEU A 262 1.52 -12.37 21.69
C LEU A 262 2.17 -10.98 21.81
N LEU A 263 1.78 -10.03 20.94
CA LEU A 263 2.26 -8.65 20.99
C LEU A 263 1.46 -7.79 21.98
N ALA A 264 0.31 -8.25 22.46
CA ALA A 264 -0.52 -7.48 23.38
C ALA A 264 0.22 -6.93 24.62
N PRO A 265 1.13 -7.69 25.29
CA PRO A 265 1.91 -7.17 26.41
C PRO A 265 2.87 -6.03 26.04
N PHE A 266 3.22 -5.89 24.74
CA PHE A 266 4.14 -4.86 24.26
C PHE A 266 3.42 -3.59 23.78
N VAL A 267 2.10 -3.61 23.65
CA VAL A 267 1.29 -2.44 23.26
C VAL A 267 1.60 -1.20 24.11
N PRO A 268 1.82 -1.30 25.44
CA PRO A 268 2.19 -0.14 26.26
C PRO A 268 3.49 0.58 25.85
N ILE A 269 4.38 -0.06 25.10
CA ILE A 269 5.59 0.60 24.57
C ILE A 269 5.20 1.79 23.68
N TYR A 270 4.04 1.72 23.02
CA TYR A 270 3.49 2.77 22.18
C TYR A 270 2.63 3.80 22.94
N LEU A 271 2.68 3.84 24.28
CA LEU A 271 1.90 4.78 25.09
C LEU A 271 2.05 6.24 24.64
N ARG A 272 3.27 6.66 24.26
CA ARG A 272 3.49 8.02 23.76
C ARG A 272 2.71 8.28 22.45
N THR A 273 2.69 7.31 21.53
CA THR A 273 1.93 7.41 20.26
C THR A 273 0.43 7.36 20.55
N ILE A 274 -0.02 6.47 21.43
CA ILE A 274 -1.40 6.36 21.86
C ILE A 274 -1.90 7.69 22.47
N ARG A 275 -1.08 8.32 23.31
CA ARG A 275 -1.38 9.64 23.91
C ARG A 275 -1.43 10.75 22.87
N ALA A 276 -0.65 10.67 21.82
CA ALA A 276 -0.67 11.65 20.72
C ALA A 276 -1.90 11.48 19.81
N GLU A 277 -2.46 10.27 19.71
CA GLU A 277 -3.68 9.99 18.95
C GLU A 277 -4.96 10.22 19.77
N GLY A 278 -4.88 10.20 21.10
CA GLY A 278 -6.02 10.42 22.01
C GLY A 278 -6.05 11.84 22.57
N ASP A 279 -7.19 12.52 22.45
CA ASP A 279 -7.38 13.90 22.93
C ASP A 279 -7.54 13.95 24.46
N SER A 280 -7.98 12.84 25.09
CA SER A 280 -8.22 12.72 26.53
C SER A 280 -7.59 11.45 27.11
N LEU A 281 -7.52 11.37 28.45
CA LEU A 281 -7.05 10.17 29.13
C LEU A 281 -7.98 8.97 28.83
N SER A 282 -9.29 9.18 28.86
CA SER A 282 -10.30 8.14 28.56
C SER A 282 -10.15 7.61 27.13
N GLU A 283 -9.91 8.48 26.18
CA GLU A 283 -9.70 8.12 24.78
C GLU A 283 -8.37 7.36 24.60
N SER A 284 -7.30 7.81 25.22
CA SER A 284 -6.01 7.11 25.22
C SER A 284 -6.12 5.70 25.82
N LEU A 285 -6.90 5.53 26.90
CA LEU A 285 -7.19 4.21 27.48
C LEU A 285 -8.03 3.35 26.53
N ALA A 286 -9.05 3.93 25.87
CA ALA A 286 -9.84 3.22 24.87
C ALA A 286 -8.98 2.72 23.70
N ILE A 287 -8.05 3.55 23.21
CA ILE A 287 -7.09 3.15 22.16
C ILE A 287 -6.16 2.04 22.69
N LEU A 288 -5.64 2.14 23.91
CA LEU A 288 -4.76 1.12 24.51
C LEU A 288 -5.46 -0.24 24.60
N PHE A 289 -6.65 -0.29 25.20
CA PHE A 289 -7.42 -1.54 25.30
C PHE A 289 -7.92 -2.02 23.94
N GLY A 290 -8.29 -1.09 23.07
CA GLY A 290 -8.66 -1.39 21.68
C GLY A 290 -7.52 -2.05 20.90
N LEU A 291 -6.28 -1.59 21.05
CA LEU A 291 -5.08 -2.21 20.44
C LEU A 291 -4.85 -3.63 20.98
N MET A 292 -5.05 -3.86 22.28
CA MET A 292 -4.94 -5.22 22.83
C MET A 292 -6.00 -6.15 22.20
N GLY A 293 -7.26 -5.71 22.09
CA GLY A 293 -8.31 -6.45 21.40
C GLY A 293 -8.03 -6.61 19.90
N TYR A 294 -7.43 -5.58 19.29
CA TYR A 294 -7.04 -5.60 17.88
C TYR A 294 -6.02 -6.68 17.57
N THR A 295 -5.04 -6.95 18.45
CA THR A 295 -4.08 -8.06 18.26
C THR A 295 -4.78 -9.42 18.22
N CYS A 296 -5.84 -9.61 19.02
CA CYS A 296 -6.66 -10.82 18.97
C CYS A 296 -7.46 -10.92 17.66
N LEU A 297 -8.04 -9.81 17.19
CA LEU A 297 -8.74 -9.74 15.90
C LEU A 297 -7.80 -10.11 14.75
N MET A 298 -6.56 -9.63 14.75
CA MET A 298 -5.57 -9.98 13.72
C MET A 298 -5.30 -11.48 13.67
N THR A 299 -5.10 -12.11 14.84
CA THR A 299 -4.92 -13.57 14.93
C THR A 299 -6.14 -14.33 14.38
N LEU A 300 -7.36 -13.86 14.70
CA LEU A 300 -8.60 -14.45 14.16
C LEU A 300 -8.66 -14.31 12.63
N CYS A 301 -8.36 -13.13 12.09
CA CYS A 301 -8.30 -12.90 10.65
C CYS A 301 -7.31 -13.85 9.96
N GLY A 302 -6.14 -14.07 10.58
CA GLY A 302 -5.14 -15.03 10.12
C GLY A 302 -5.67 -16.46 10.08
N ALA A 303 -6.30 -16.90 11.16
CA ALA A 303 -6.90 -18.26 11.23
C ALA A 303 -7.99 -18.45 10.15
N VAL A 304 -8.84 -17.45 9.94
CA VAL A 304 -9.87 -17.48 8.90
C VAL A 304 -9.24 -17.52 7.49
N ALA A 305 -8.19 -16.74 7.24
CA ALA A 305 -7.50 -16.73 5.95
C ALA A 305 -6.87 -18.09 5.63
N VAL A 306 -6.24 -18.75 6.61
CA VAL A 306 -5.71 -20.12 6.47
C VAL A 306 -6.84 -21.10 6.17
N GLY A 307 -7.94 -21.07 6.93
CA GLY A 307 -9.10 -21.91 6.71
C GLY A 307 -9.72 -21.75 5.32
N GLN A 308 -9.87 -20.50 4.84
CA GLN A 308 -10.36 -20.20 3.49
C GLN A 308 -9.39 -20.72 2.40
N HIS A 309 -8.09 -20.60 2.63
CA HIS A 309 -7.09 -21.09 1.71
C HIS A 309 -7.12 -22.63 1.59
N LEU A 310 -7.19 -23.33 2.72
CA LEU A 310 -7.28 -24.81 2.76
C LEU A 310 -8.58 -25.32 2.13
N ALA A 311 -9.69 -24.60 2.32
CA ALA A 311 -10.98 -24.92 1.72
C ALA A 311 -11.08 -24.54 0.23
N SER A 312 -10.01 -24.04 -0.39
CA SER A 312 -9.98 -23.57 -1.81
C SER A 312 -11.13 -22.63 -2.16
N ARG A 313 -11.60 -21.82 -1.20
CA ARG A 313 -12.68 -20.85 -1.42
C ARG A 313 -12.28 -19.83 -2.48
N LYS A 314 -13.22 -19.53 -3.39
CA LYS A 314 -13.04 -18.46 -4.38
C LYS A 314 -12.71 -17.14 -3.68
N ARG A 315 -11.89 -16.33 -4.34
CA ARG A 315 -11.53 -14.99 -3.88
C ARG A 315 -12.74 -14.08 -4.02
N GLU A 316 -13.37 -13.72 -2.91
CA GLU A 316 -14.36 -12.64 -2.89
C GLU A 316 -13.64 -11.36 -2.49
N TRP A 317 -13.74 -10.35 -3.32
CA TRP A 317 -13.21 -9.03 -3.01
C TRP A 317 -14.36 -8.10 -2.65
N THR A 318 -14.30 -7.56 -1.45
CA THR A 318 -15.19 -6.49 -1.01
C THR A 318 -14.39 -5.20 -0.94
N GLY A 319 -14.84 -4.16 -1.64
CA GLY A 319 -14.27 -2.82 -1.52
C GLY A 319 -14.40 -2.31 -0.08
N ILE A 320 -13.48 -1.44 0.32
CA ILE A 320 -13.60 -0.70 1.57
C ILE A 320 -14.49 0.50 1.31
N THR A 321 -15.45 0.75 2.20
CA THR A 321 -16.24 1.99 2.15
C THR A 321 -15.32 3.15 2.50
N ARG A 322 -15.13 4.07 1.56
CA ARG A 322 -14.33 5.28 1.76
C ARG A 322 -15.24 6.45 2.11
N SER A 323 -14.83 7.27 3.07
CA SER A 323 -15.56 8.47 3.45
C SER A 323 -15.29 9.60 2.46
N GLU A 324 -16.27 10.50 2.28
CA GLU A 324 -16.13 11.71 1.47
C GLU A 324 -15.31 12.81 2.15
N VAL A 325 -14.72 12.52 3.32
CA VAL A 325 -14.00 13.49 4.16
C VAL A 325 -12.63 13.84 3.61
#